data_2a57c4de3342a721be56d428efc4e072
#
_entry.id   2a57c4de3342a721be56d428efc4e072
#
_cell.length_a   1.000
_cell.length_b   1.000
_cell.length_c   1.000
_cell.angle_alpha   90.00
_cell.angle_beta   90.00
_cell.angle_gamma   90.00
#
_symmetry.space_group_name_H-M   'P 1'
#
loop_
_entity.id
_entity.type
_entity.pdbx_description
1 polymer ?
#
loop_
_entity_poly.entity_id
_entity_poly.type
_entity_poly.pdbx_seq_one_letter_code
_entity_poly.pdbx_strand_id
1 'polypeptide(L)'
;MKGRHSMRYKTTLSDKLQESFGSVFPLVLIVSVVCFVLIPISVDLMLLFFIGALLLVAGMGLFTLGAEMAMTPIGSLVGSRMMKTRKLWLVLLLSFLLGVAITVSEPDLQVLAVNVPHIDTPVLIVTVAVGVGLFLSVCMLRILFRVSLRWLLIFFYAAIFALAFLSDVDYLGVAFDSGGVTTGPMTVPFIMAMGVGVASIRSDKNAAADSFGLVALCSIGPILAVMGLSFLYDGSAGTATATQALHCANTVELGMSYLSALPEYLKEMALALLPIAGFFLLFHCFALHLQKRLLKRILIGLLYTYAGLVLFLTGINVGFSSLGFALGGALAQQASFLLIPLSMLLGLSLIHISEPTRQAEIS
;
A
#
# COMPACT_ATOMS: atom_id res chain seq x y z
N MET A 1 38.25 21.25 1.86
CA MET A 1 38.19 20.39 0.72
C MET A 1 36.72 20.21 0.31
N LYS A 2 36.38 20.78 -0.79
CA LYS A 2 35.12 20.83 -1.56
C LYS A 2 34.68 19.42 -1.92
N GLY A 3 33.46 18.99 -1.95
CA GLY A 3 32.16 19.61 -2.07
C GLY A 3 31.26 18.43 -2.40
N ARG A 4 30.50 17.91 -1.41
CA ARG A 4 29.39 16.99 -1.72
C ARG A 4 28.20 17.84 -2.13
N HIS A 5 28.09 18.13 -3.43
CA HIS A 5 26.82 18.48 -4.03
C HIS A 5 25.88 17.27 -3.89
N SER A 6 25.05 17.27 -2.85
CA SER A 6 23.85 16.48 -2.89
C SER A 6 23.00 17.05 -4.03
N MET A 7 22.93 16.37 -5.16
CA MET A 7 21.88 16.60 -6.14
C MET A 7 20.55 16.29 -5.44
N ARG A 8 19.94 17.30 -4.83
CA ARG A 8 18.53 17.28 -4.46
C ARG A 8 17.77 17.34 -5.79
N TYR A 9 17.44 16.20 -6.35
CA TYR A 9 16.36 16.15 -7.31
C TYR A 9 15.13 16.73 -6.60
N LYS A 10 14.71 17.91 -7.02
CA LYS A 10 13.39 18.44 -6.68
C LYS A 10 12.40 17.60 -7.49
N THR A 11 11.93 16.51 -6.92
CA THR A 11 10.81 15.76 -7.49
C THR A 11 9.65 16.73 -7.66
N THR A 12 9.27 16.97 -8.89
CA THR A 12 8.17 17.86 -9.24
C THR A 12 6.89 17.03 -9.39
N LEU A 13 5.75 17.66 -9.27
CA LEU A 13 4.48 16.97 -9.53
C LEU A 13 4.44 16.37 -10.94
N SER A 14 5.07 17.04 -11.91
CA SER A 14 5.18 16.53 -13.29
C SER A 14 5.93 15.21 -13.36
N ASP A 15 7.03 15.07 -12.62
CA ASP A 15 7.83 13.84 -12.62
C ASP A 15 7.00 12.68 -12.04
N LYS A 16 6.26 12.95 -10.95
CA LYS A 16 5.39 11.94 -10.33
C LYS A 16 4.18 11.57 -11.19
N LEU A 17 3.59 12.52 -11.90
CA LEU A 17 2.52 12.23 -12.86
C LEU A 17 3.04 11.39 -14.04
N GLN A 18 4.23 11.68 -14.54
CA GLN A 18 4.84 10.89 -15.61
C GLN A 18 5.17 9.45 -15.14
N GLU A 19 5.68 9.29 -13.93
CA GLU A 19 5.90 7.99 -13.29
C GLU A 19 4.60 7.21 -13.14
N SER A 20 3.55 7.83 -12.61
CA SER A 20 2.22 7.23 -12.46
C SER A 20 1.60 6.86 -13.81
N PHE A 21 1.73 7.71 -14.83
CA PHE A 21 1.27 7.41 -16.18
C PHE A 21 2.02 6.19 -16.75
N GLY A 22 3.34 6.15 -16.59
CA GLY A 22 4.17 5.01 -17.02
C GLY A 22 3.77 3.69 -16.39
N SER A 23 3.31 3.71 -15.13
CA SER A 23 2.85 2.50 -14.42
C SER A 23 1.42 2.08 -14.80
N VAL A 24 0.52 3.03 -14.99
CA VAL A 24 -0.91 2.74 -15.26
C VAL A 24 -1.19 2.46 -16.74
N PHE A 25 -0.49 3.16 -17.64
CA PHE A 25 -0.76 3.09 -19.10
C PHE A 25 -0.65 1.67 -19.68
N PRO A 26 0.39 0.85 -19.38
CA PRO A 26 0.47 -0.50 -19.89
C PRO A 26 -0.68 -1.39 -19.41
N LEU A 27 -1.12 -1.23 -18.15
CA LEU A 27 -2.28 -1.95 -17.64
C LEU A 27 -3.55 -1.57 -18.38
N VAL A 28 -3.78 -0.27 -18.59
CA VAL A 28 -4.93 0.23 -19.38
C VAL A 28 -4.90 -0.31 -20.80
N LEU A 29 -3.72 -0.36 -21.41
CA LEU A 29 -3.56 -0.90 -22.78
C LEU A 29 -3.91 -2.38 -22.84
N ILE A 30 -3.36 -3.20 -21.92
CA ILE A 30 -3.60 -4.64 -21.89
C ILE A 30 -5.09 -4.94 -21.65
N VAL A 31 -5.70 -4.29 -20.67
CA VAL A 31 -7.13 -4.46 -20.36
C VAL A 31 -7.98 -4.05 -21.55
N SER A 32 -7.65 -2.93 -22.21
CA SER A 32 -8.37 -2.49 -23.42
C SER A 32 -8.28 -3.51 -24.56
N VAL A 33 -7.07 -4.04 -24.82
CA VAL A 33 -6.89 -5.09 -25.86
C VAL A 33 -7.72 -6.33 -25.53
N VAL A 34 -7.74 -6.77 -24.28
CA VAL A 34 -8.56 -7.92 -23.84
C VAL A 34 -10.04 -7.67 -24.06
N CYS A 35 -10.53 -6.47 -23.71
CA CYS A 35 -11.93 -6.11 -23.87
C CYS A 35 -12.34 -5.96 -25.34
N PHE A 36 -11.46 -5.45 -26.21
CA PHE A 36 -11.79 -5.28 -27.63
C PHE A 36 -11.65 -6.56 -28.46
N VAL A 37 -10.76 -7.49 -28.05
CA VAL A 37 -10.43 -8.68 -28.86
C VAL A 37 -11.09 -9.95 -28.32
N LEU A 38 -11.11 -10.12 -27.01
CA LEU A 38 -11.50 -11.40 -26.40
C LEU A 38 -12.90 -11.37 -25.76
N ILE A 39 -13.25 -10.28 -25.08
CA ILE A 39 -14.46 -10.21 -24.26
C ILE A 39 -15.21 -8.92 -24.57
N PRO A 40 -16.37 -9.00 -25.25
CA PRO A 40 -17.16 -7.81 -25.51
C PRO A 40 -17.73 -7.24 -24.20
N ILE A 41 -17.28 -6.04 -23.85
CA ILE A 41 -17.74 -5.28 -22.69
C ILE A 41 -18.59 -4.09 -23.19
N SER A 42 -19.57 -3.68 -22.39
CA SER A 42 -20.40 -2.53 -22.70
C SER A 42 -19.61 -1.21 -22.73
N VAL A 43 -20.04 -0.28 -23.58
CA VAL A 43 -19.33 1.00 -23.79
C VAL A 43 -19.31 1.87 -22.52
N ASP A 44 -20.37 1.81 -21.71
CA ASP A 44 -20.47 2.53 -20.44
C ASP A 44 -19.37 2.09 -19.45
N LEU A 45 -19.12 0.78 -19.31
CA LEU A 45 -18.04 0.25 -18.48
C LEU A 45 -16.65 0.64 -19.00
N MET A 46 -16.45 0.66 -20.31
CA MET A 46 -15.19 1.13 -20.89
C MET A 46 -14.94 2.62 -20.65
N LEU A 47 -15.98 3.46 -20.73
CA LEU A 47 -15.89 4.88 -20.40
C LEU A 47 -15.61 5.11 -18.91
N LEU A 48 -16.28 4.38 -18.01
CA LEU A 48 -15.98 4.37 -16.57
C LEU A 48 -14.50 4.04 -16.36
N PHE A 49 -14.01 2.97 -16.97
CA PHE A 49 -12.62 2.55 -16.83
C PHE A 49 -11.61 3.63 -17.28
N PHE A 50 -11.82 4.27 -18.42
CA PHE A 50 -10.91 5.32 -18.90
C PHE A 50 -10.91 6.57 -18.01
N ILE A 51 -12.09 7.00 -17.54
CA ILE A 51 -12.18 8.11 -16.57
C ILE A 51 -11.51 7.71 -15.24
N GLY A 52 -11.76 6.49 -14.78
CA GLY A 52 -11.10 5.92 -13.62
C GLY A 52 -9.57 5.91 -13.76
N ALA A 53 -9.04 5.55 -14.94
CA ALA A 53 -7.60 5.57 -15.22
C ALA A 53 -7.00 6.98 -15.14
N LEU A 54 -7.69 7.99 -15.62
CA LEU A 54 -7.25 9.39 -15.48
C LEU A 54 -7.21 9.83 -14.02
N LEU A 55 -8.25 9.51 -13.25
CA LEU A 55 -8.30 9.80 -11.81
C LEU A 55 -7.21 9.04 -11.04
N LEU A 56 -6.96 7.78 -11.43
CA LEU A 56 -5.91 6.96 -10.86
C LEU A 56 -4.53 7.57 -11.07
N VAL A 57 -4.20 7.97 -12.30
CA VAL A 57 -2.90 8.61 -12.63
C VAL A 57 -2.73 9.90 -11.85
N ALA A 58 -3.75 10.77 -11.85
CA ALA A 58 -3.72 12.03 -11.12
C ALA A 58 -3.61 11.81 -9.60
N GLY A 59 -4.41 10.88 -9.06
CA GLY A 59 -4.43 10.49 -7.66
C GLY A 59 -3.08 9.91 -7.21
N MET A 60 -2.54 8.95 -7.96
CA MET A 60 -1.26 8.32 -7.67
C MET A 60 -0.10 9.32 -7.71
N GLY A 61 -0.08 10.23 -8.69
CA GLY A 61 0.97 11.26 -8.77
C GLY A 61 0.96 12.23 -7.58
N LEU A 62 -0.23 12.72 -7.18
CA LEU A 62 -0.39 13.56 -5.99
C LEU A 62 -0.05 12.82 -4.71
N PHE A 63 -0.55 11.61 -4.57
CA PHE A 63 -0.38 10.78 -3.41
C PHE A 63 1.09 10.39 -3.17
N THR A 64 1.82 9.92 -4.18
CA THR A 64 3.23 9.56 -4.06
C THR A 64 4.10 10.77 -3.72
N LEU A 65 3.84 11.93 -4.35
CA LEU A 65 4.51 13.19 -3.99
C LEU A 65 4.24 13.56 -2.53
N GLY A 66 2.99 13.48 -2.10
CA GLY A 66 2.59 13.77 -0.73
C GLY A 66 3.23 12.84 0.28
N ALA A 67 3.25 11.54 -0.01
CA ALA A 67 3.88 10.52 0.82
C ALA A 67 5.40 10.75 0.96
N GLU A 68 6.12 11.05 -0.10
CA GLU A 68 7.54 11.43 -0.03
C GLU A 68 7.77 12.70 0.81
N MET A 69 6.90 13.69 0.69
CA MET A 69 7.01 14.95 1.43
C MET A 69 6.71 14.80 2.91
N ALA A 70 5.84 13.86 3.30
CA ALA A 70 5.38 13.67 4.68
C ALA A 70 6.01 12.42 5.32
N MET A 71 5.85 11.23 4.72
CA MET A 71 6.21 9.96 5.35
C MET A 71 7.72 9.78 5.52
N THR A 72 8.52 10.16 4.52
CA THR A 72 9.99 10.07 4.61
C THR A 72 10.58 10.93 5.74
N PRO A 73 10.25 12.23 5.88
CA PRO A 73 10.68 13.00 7.04
C PRO A 73 10.15 12.48 8.37
N ILE A 74 8.88 12.09 8.44
CA ILE A 74 8.28 11.54 9.67
C ILE A 74 9.02 10.28 10.09
N GLY A 75 9.21 9.31 9.18
CA GLY A 75 9.91 8.06 9.44
C GLY A 75 11.33 8.28 9.97
N SER A 76 12.12 9.12 9.30
CA SER A 76 13.51 9.39 9.70
C SER A 76 13.63 10.10 11.05
N LEU A 77 12.74 11.06 11.32
CA LEU A 77 12.70 11.80 12.59
C LEU A 77 12.29 10.89 13.75
N VAL A 78 11.26 10.09 13.54
CA VAL A 78 10.77 9.16 14.56
C VAL A 78 11.82 8.09 14.82
N GLY A 79 12.36 7.43 13.78
CA GLY A 79 13.40 6.42 13.91
C GLY A 79 14.63 6.92 14.68
N SER A 80 15.11 8.12 14.35
CA SER A 80 16.25 8.73 15.05
C SER A 80 15.93 9.08 16.51
N ARG A 81 14.71 9.50 16.83
CA ARG A 81 14.30 9.80 18.21
C ARG A 81 14.08 8.53 19.04
N MET A 82 13.49 7.50 18.44
CA MET A 82 13.29 6.20 19.11
C MET A 82 14.60 5.62 19.60
N MET A 83 15.66 5.68 18.79
CA MET A 83 16.98 5.15 19.17
C MET A 83 17.67 5.94 20.29
N LYS A 84 17.33 7.23 20.47
CA LYS A 84 17.82 8.02 21.62
C LYS A 84 17.17 7.61 22.94
N THR A 85 16.02 6.93 22.86
CA THR A 85 15.31 6.43 24.03
C THR A 85 15.94 5.12 24.47
N ARG A 86 16.52 5.07 25.68
CA ARG A 86 17.17 3.87 26.22
C ARG A 86 16.19 2.80 26.74
N LYS A 87 14.88 3.02 26.61
CA LYS A 87 13.83 2.12 27.12
C LYS A 87 13.33 1.22 25.98
N LEU A 88 13.72 -0.05 25.99
CA LEU A 88 13.37 -1.04 24.96
C LEU A 88 11.84 -1.16 24.76
N TRP A 89 11.08 -1.26 25.86
CA TRP A 89 9.62 -1.41 25.76
C TRP A 89 8.95 -0.25 25.02
N LEU A 90 9.47 0.99 25.19
CA LEU A 90 8.93 2.17 24.53
C LEU A 90 9.25 2.14 23.02
N VAL A 91 10.43 1.67 22.63
CA VAL A 91 10.79 1.50 21.22
C VAL A 91 9.86 0.49 20.56
N LEU A 92 9.59 -0.63 21.21
CA LEU A 92 8.69 -1.67 20.70
C LEU A 92 7.25 -1.18 20.59
N LEU A 93 6.74 -0.54 21.64
CA LEU A 93 5.39 0.02 21.64
C LEU A 93 5.21 1.07 20.53
N LEU A 94 6.16 2.00 20.40
CA LEU A 94 6.10 3.03 19.35
C LEU A 94 6.20 2.41 17.95
N SER A 95 7.04 1.40 17.75
CA SER A 95 7.14 0.68 16.48
C SER A 95 5.85 -0.03 16.15
N PHE A 96 5.24 -0.71 17.12
CA PHE A 96 3.95 -1.36 16.95
C PHE A 96 2.86 -0.36 16.54
N LEU A 97 2.69 0.72 17.31
CA LEU A 97 1.68 1.74 17.02
C LEU A 97 1.88 2.42 15.68
N LEU A 98 3.14 2.68 15.30
CA LEU A 98 3.48 3.23 13.99
C LEU A 98 3.18 2.26 12.86
N GLY A 99 3.54 0.99 13.02
CA GLY A 99 3.22 -0.04 12.03
C GLY A 99 1.71 -0.15 11.81
N VAL A 100 0.94 -0.17 12.89
CA VAL A 100 -0.54 -0.16 12.79
C VAL A 100 -1.03 1.13 12.10
N ALA A 101 -0.58 2.29 12.55
CA ALA A 101 -1.07 3.57 12.01
C ALA A 101 -0.78 3.76 10.53
N ILE A 102 0.43 3.40 10.06
CA ILE A 102 0.80 3.54 8.65
C ILE A 102 0.04 2.54 7.77
N THR A 103 -0.15 1.31 8.26
CA THR A 103 -0.82 0.26 7.50
C THR A 103 -2.32 0.51 7.35
N VAL A 104 -2.99 1.00 8.39
CA VAL A 104 -4.40 1.43 8.28
C VAL A 104 -4.57 2.54 7.23
N SER A 105 -3.57 3.38 7.05
CA SER A 105 -3.58 4.48 6.07
C SER A 105 -3.20 4.03 4.66
N GLU A 106 -2.82 2.77 4.44
CA GLU A 106 -2.41 2.26 3.13
C GLU A 106 -3.62 2.06 2.21
N PRO A 107 -3.66 2.73 1.03
CA PRO A 107 -4.82 2.66 0.13
C PRO A 107 -5.01 1.28 -0.48
N ASP A 108 -3.91 0.60 -0.80
CA ASP A 108 -3.96 -0.72 -1.41
C ASP A 108 -4.61 -1.74 -0.46
N LEU A 109 -4.43 -1.58 0.86
CA LEU A 109 -5.10 -2.39 1.87
C LEU A 109 -6.61 -2.13 1.90
N GLN A 110 -7.04 -0.89 1.73
CA GLN A 110 -8.47 -0.54 1.67
C GLN A 110 -9.12 -1.21 0.45
N VAL A 111 -8.45 -1.13 -0.71
CA VAL A 111 -8.93 -1.79 -1.94
C VAL A 111 -9.00 -3.31 -1.77
N LEU A 112 -7.97 -3.94 -1.21
CA LEU A 112 -7.97 -5.38 -0.95
C LEU A 112 -9.15 -5.75 -0.04
N ALA A 113 -9.33 -5.04 1.06
CA ALA A 113 -10.31 -5.38 2.08
C ALA A 113 -11.76 -5.29 1.58
N VAL A 114 -12.06 -4.35 0.69
CA VAL A 114 -13.39 -4.22 0.06
C VAL A 114 -13.66 -5.36 -0.94
N ASN A 115 -12.60 -5.88 -1.58
CA ASN A 115 -12.72 -6.91 -2.61
C ASN A 115 -12.67 -8.36 -2.08
N VAL A 116 -12.52 -8.57 -0.77
CA VAL A 116 -12.51 -9.90 -0.13
C VAL A 116 -13.89 -10.19 0.50
N PRO A 117 -14.74 -11.03 -0.14
CA PRO A 117 -16.15 -11.15 0.25
C PRO A 117 -16.39 -11.94 1.54
N HIS A 118 -15.49 -12.80 1.96
CA HIS A 118 -15.66 -13.72 3.09
C HIS A 118 -15.05 -13.22 4.40
N ILE A 119 -14.44 -12.04 4.41
CA ILE A 119 -13.87 -11.41 5.60
C ILE A 119 -14.40 -9.99 5.71
N ASP A 120 -14.90 -9.62 6.90
CA ASP A 120 -15.33 -8.24 7.14
C ASP A 120 -14.17 -7.26 6.93
N THR A 121 -14.41 -6.20 6.15
CA THR A 121 -13.40 -5.17 5.81
C THR A 121 -12.64 -4.64 7.04
N PRO A 122 -13.28 -4.26 8.16
CA PRO A 122 -12.54 -3.79 9.34
C PRO A 122 -11.69 -4.88 9.99
N VAL A 123 -12.17 -6.14 9.97
CA VAL A 123 -11.43 -7.28 10.54
C VAL A 123 -10.15 -7.51 9.76
N LEU A 124 -10.22 -7.53 8.43
CA LEU A 124 -9.04 -7.70 7.59
C LEU A 124 -8.04 -6.56 7.77
N ILE A 125 -8.50 -5.31 7.73
CA ILE A 125 -7.63 -4.13 7.92
C ILE A 125 -6.91 -4.18 9.27
N VAL A 126 -7.64 -4.46 10.36
CA VAL A 126 -7.05 -4.52 11.70
C VAL A 126 -6.06 -5.69 11.81
N THR A 127 -6.40 -6.85 11.27
CA THR A 127 -5.53 -8.04 11.30
C THR A 127 -4.21 -7.78 10.59
N VAL A 128 -4.27 -7.24 9.38
CA VAL A 128 -3.09 -6.88 8.58
C VAL A 128 -2.26 -5.81 9.29
N ALA A 129 -2.91 -4.77 9.81
CA ALA A 129 -2.23 -3.67 10.51
C ALA A 129 -1.52 -4.15 11.79
N VAL A 130 -2.15 -5.02 12.56
CA VAL A 130 -1.54 -5.66 13.75
C VAL A 130 -0.35 -6.52 13.32
N GLY A 131 -0.47 -7.28 12.23
CA GLY A 131 0.62 -8.06 11.66
C GLY A 131 1.85 -7.19 11.33
N VAL A 132 1.66 -6.09 10.61
CA VAL A 132 2.74 -5.13 10.30
C VAL A 132 3.32 -4.52 11.57
N GLY A 133 2.47 -4.10 12.51
CA GLY A 133 2.90 -3.49 13.77
C GLY A 133 3.80 -4.42 14.59
N LEU A 134 3.39 -5.69 14.72
CA LEU A 134 4.19 -6.72 15.40
C LEU A 134 5.54 -6.94 14.70
N PHE A 135 5.53 -7.09 13.37
CA PHE A 135 6.75 -7.34 12.63
C PHE A 135 7.66 -6.11 12.55
N LEU A 136 7.12 -4.90 12.55
CA LEU A 136 7.93 -3.69 12.70
C LEU A 136 8.63 -3.66 14.07
N SER A 137 7.97 -4.13 15.12
CA SER A 137 8.60 -4.30 16.45
C SER A 137 9.70 -5.36 16.43
N VAL A 138 9.47 -6.50 15.75
CA VAL A 138 10.50 -7.53 15.51
C VAL A 138 11.69 -6.96 14.73
N CYS A 139 11.43 -6.13 13.73
CA CYS A 139 12.47 -5.43 12.98
C CYS A 139 13.34 -4.56 13.87
N MET A 140 12.73 -3.83 14.80
CA MET A 140 13.49 -3.02 15.77
C MET A 140 14.31 -3.89 16.72
N LEU A 141 13.74 -4.99 17.22
CA LEU A 141 14.50 -5.99 18.02
C LEU A 141 15.70 -6.54 17.24
N ARG A 142 15.50 -6.93 15.98
CA ARG A 142 16.57 -7.40 15.10
C ARG A 142 17.73 -6.39 15.04
N ILE A 143 17.41 -5.12 14.79
CA ILE A 143 18.42 -4.06 14.68
C ILE A 143 19.15 -3.86 16.02
N LEU A 144 18.43 -3.87 17.14
CA LEU A 144 18.99 -3.66 18.46
C LEU A 144 19.91 -4.82 18.89
N PHE A 145 19.49 -6.07 18.65
CA PHE A 145 20.23 -7.29 19.01
C PHE A 145 21.18 -7.78 17.90
N ARG A 146 21.27 -7.09 16.76
CA ARG A 146 22.11 -7.44 15.62
C ARG A 146 21.87 -8.85 15.07
N VAL A 147 20.61 -9.30 15.11
CA VAL A 147 20.25 -10.62 14.56
C VAL A 147 20.34 -10.59 13.04
N SER A 148 20.89 -11.63 12.42
CA SER A 148 21.05 -11.70 10.97
C SER A 148 19.69 -11.84 10.28
N LEU A 149 19.44 -11.00 9.25
CA LEU A 149 18.20 -11.00 8.47
C LEU A 149 17.94 -12.37 7.82
N ARG A 150 18.99 -13.00 7.32
CA ARG A 150 18.90 -14.28 6.61
C ARG A 150 18.17 -15.36 7.42
N TRP A 151 18.59 -15.56 8.68
CA TRP A 151 18.01 -16.59 9.53
C TRP A 151 16.57 -16.29 9.93
N LEU A 152 16.25 -14.99 10.15
CA LEU A 152 14.87 -14.57 10.42
C LEU A 152 13.96 -14.83 9.22
N LEU A 153 14.40 -14.46 8.01
CA LEU A 153 13.62 -14.72 6.80
C LEU A 153 13.40 -16.23 6.57
N ILE A 154 14.45 -17.04 6.70
CA ILE A 154 14.34 -18.50 6.55
C ILE A 154 13.34 -19.06 7.56
N PHE A 155 13.43 -18.66 8.83
CA PHE A 155 12.54 -19.13 9.87
C PHE A 155 11.07 -18.75 9.60
N PHE A 156 10.81 -17.48 9.32
CA PHE A 156 9.44 -17.01 9.11
C PHE A 156 8.83 -17.52 7.80
N TYR A 157 9.60 -17.60 6.70
CA TYR A 157 9.08 -18.20 5.48
C TYR A 157 8.84 -19.70 5.61
N ALA A 158 9.68 -20.42 6.34
CA ALA A 158 9.40 -21.82 6.68
C ALA A 158 8.11 -21.96 7.50
N ALA A 159 7.86 -21.04 8.44
CA ALA A 159 6.62 -21.01 9.20
C ALA A 159 5.41 -20.67 8.31
N ILE A 160 5.53 -19.71 7.38
CA ILE A 160 4.49 -19.38 6.40
C ILE A 160 4.11 -20.61 5.58
N PHE A 161 5.10 -21.29 5.00
CA PHE A 161 4.84 -22.49 4.17
C PHE A 161 4.27 -23.64 5.00
N ALA A 162 4.70 -23.81 6.24
CA ALA A 162 4.11 -24.83 7.14
C ALA A 162 2.64 -24.50 7.47
N LEU A 163 2.33 -23.24 7.76
CA LEU A 163 0.96 -22.79 8.00
C LEU A 163 0.08 -22.86 6.77
N ALA A 164 0.64 -22.63 5.57
CA ALA A 164 -0.09 -22.70 4.32
C ALA A 164 -0.71 -24.08 4.07
N PHE A 165 -0.09 -25.16 4.53
CA PHE A 165 -0.65 -26.52 4.46
C PHE A 165 -1.83 -26.75 5.42
N LEU A 166 -1.97 -25.90 6.45
CA LEU A 166 -2.99 -26.02 7.47
C LEU A 166 -4.12 -24.99 7.30
N SER A 167 -3.86 -23.91 6.56
CA SER A 167 -4.80 -22.80 6.34
C SER A 167 -5.81 -23.16 5.26
N ASP A 168 -7.01 -22.58 5.37
CA ASP A 168 -8.02 -22.68 4.34
C ASP A 168 -7.56 -22.03 3.04
N VAL A 169 -7.91 -22.64 1.90
CA VAL A 169 -7.50 -22.18 0.55
C VAL A 169 -8.02 -20.78 0.26
N ASP A 170 -9.22 -20.43 0.74
CA ASP A 170 -9.83 -19.11 0.54
C ASP A 170 -9.02 -17.99 1.23
N TYR A 171 -8.42 -18.30 2.39
CA TYR A 171 -7.56 -17.36 3.11
C TYR A 171 -6.14 -17.27 2.56
N LEU A 172 -5.67 -18.33 1.88
CA LEU A 172 -4.29 -18.40 1.41
C LEU A 172 -3.98 -17.30 0.40
N GLY A 173 -4.86 -17.10 -0.59
CA GLY A 173 -4.73 -16.03 -1.58
C GLY A 173 -4.68 -14.65 -0.92
N VAL A 174 -5.64 -14.38 -0.03
CA VAL A 174 -5.72 -13.11 0.71
C VAL A 174 -4.50 -12.88 1.60
N ALA A 175 -3.98 -13.92 2.24
CA ALA A 175 -2.80 -13.83 3.09
C ALA A 175 -1.57 -13.39 2.29
N PHE A 176 -1.27 -14.03 1.16
CA PHE A 176 -0.13 -13.65 0.32
C PHE A 176 -0.31 -12.26 -0.30
N ASP A 177 -1.53 -11.94 -0.74
CA ASP A 177 -1.87 -10.64 -1.30
C ASP A 177 -1.68 -9.52 -0.25
N SER A 178 -2.11 -9.74 1.00
CA SER A 178 -1.91 -8.80 2.10
C SER A 178 -0.44 -8.51 2.39
N GLY A 179 0.45 -9.51 2.21
CA GLY A 179 1.89 -9.32 2.31
C GLY A 179 2.45 -8.39 1.23
N GLY A 180 1.91 -8.47 0.00
CA GLY A 180 2.24 -7.58 -1.11
C GLY A 180 1.73 -6.15 -0.91
N VAL A 181 0.47 -6.03 -0.53
CA VAL A 181 -0.23 -4.75 -0.29
C VAL A 181 0.48 -3.88 0.75
N THR A 182 1.06 -4.48 1.78
CA THR A 182 1.78 -3.73 2.82
C THR A 182 3.15 -3.18 2.37
N THR A 183 3.56 -3.47 1.14
CA THR A 183 4.73 -2.83 0.51
C THR A 183 4.34 -1.66 -0.40
N GLY A 184 3.24 -0.99 -0.09
CA GLY A 184 2.70 0.12 -0.85
C GLY A 184 3.46 1.43 -0.73
N PRO A 185 3.02 2.44 -1.49
CA PRO A 185 3.76 3.70 -1.66
C PRO A 185 3.76 4.63 -0.44
N MET A 186 3.00 4.33 0.63
CA MET A 186 3.12 5.03 1.92
C MET A 186 4.04 4.28 2.89
N THR A 187 3.85 2.99 3.00
CA THR A 187 4.51 2.15 4.01
C THR A 187 6.00 1.99 3.72
N VAL A 188 6.40 1.75 2.47
CA VAL A 188 7.80 1.54 2.09
C VAL A 188 8.67 2.78 2.35
N PRO A 189 8.36 3.99 1.87
CA PRO A 189 9.17 5.18 2.13
C PRO A 189 9.28 5.49 3.63
N PHE A 190 8.21 5.27 4.39
CA PHE A 190 8.21 5.47 5.83
C PHE A 190 9.13 4.49 6.55
N ILE A 191 8.97 3.18 6.31
CA ILE A 191 9.77 2.12 6.96
C ILE A 191 11.25 2.26 6.60
N MET A 192 11.56 2.50 5.32
CA MET A 192 12.93 2.73 4.88
C MET A 192 13.55 3.95 5.54
N ALA A 193 12.84 5.08 5.57
CA ALA A 193 13.31 6.30 6.22
C ALA A 193 13.47 6.12 7.74
N MET A 194 12.59 5.37 8.38
CA MET A 194 12.71 5.02 9.78
C MET A 194 13.96 4.16 10.02
N GLY A 195 14.22 3.18 9.15
CA GLY A 195 15.42 2.36 9.20
C GLY A 195 16.70 3.19 9.06
N VAL A 196 16.74 4.11 8.10
CA VAL A 196 17.84 5.07 7.94
C VAL A 196 17.99 5.95 9.19
N GLY A 197 16.88 6.44 9.77
CA GLY A 197 16.86 7.21 10.99
C GLY A 197 17.46 6.45 12.18
N VAL A 198 17.13 5.17 12.32
CA VAL A 198 17.67 4.26 13.33
C VAL A 198 19.17 4.02 13.10
N ALA A 199 19.58 3.73 11.87
CA ALA A 199 20.95 3.43 11.50
C ALA A 199 21.89 4.65 11.60
N SER A 200 21.38 5.86 11.38
CA SER A 200 22.16 7.11 11.46
C SER A 200 22.77 7.35 12.84
N ILE A 201 22.17 6.81 13.90
CA ILE A 201 22.68 6.93 15.27
C ILE A 201 23.74 5.87 15.58
N ARG A 202 23.68 4.73 14.87
CA ARG A 202 24.61 3.60 15.09
C ARG A 202 25.93 3.74 14.32
N SER A 203 26.07 4.70 13.39
CA SER A 203 27.26 4.89 12.55
C SER A 203 27.71 3.63 11.77
N ASP A 204 26.78 2.72 11.48
CA ASP A 204 27.04 1.45 10.83
C ASP A 204 27.04 1.60 9.29
N LYS A 205 28.02 0.98 8.62
CA LYS A 205 28.14 1.02 7.15
C LYS A 205 27.01 0.28 6.42
N ASN A 206 26.24 -0.55 7.11
CA ASN A 206 25.18 -1.39 6.56
C ASN A 206 23.77 -0.79 6.69
N ALA A 207 23.65 0.49 7.00
CA ALA A 207 22.36 1.17 7.24
C ALA A 207 21.34 0.98 6.12
N ALA A 208 21.77 1.04 4.85
CA ALA A 208 20.89 0.88 3.69
C ALA A 208 20.39 -0.57 3.55
N ALA A 209 21.28 -1.55 3.74
CA ALA A 209 20.92 -2.97 3.69
C ALA A 209 19.97 -3.36 4.84
N ASP A 210 20.18 -2.79 6.03
CA ASP A 210 19.28 -2.99 7.17
C ASP A 210 17.90 -2.38 6.91
N SER A 211 17.82 -1.23 6.29
CA SER A 211 16.54 -0.56 5.97
C SER A 211 15.71 -1.37 4.95
N PHE A 212 16.34 -1.91 3.92
CA PHE A 212 15.65 -2.77 2.95
C PHE A 212 15.13 -4.05 3.60
N GLY A 213 15.90 -4.64 4.51
CA GLY A 213 15.48 -5.82 5.27
C GLY A 213 14.27 -5.59 6.19
N LEU A 214 14.00 -4.34 6.60
CA LEU A 214 12.80 -4.00 7.36
C LEU A 214 11.53 -4.21 6.56
N VAL A 215 11.52 -3.77 5.30
CA VAL A 215 10.36 -3.94 4.40
C VAL A 215 10.06 -5.41 4.20
N ALA A 216 11.07 -6.24 3.91
CA ALA A 216 10.91 -7.67 3.71
C ALA A 216 10.34 -8.40 4.94
N LEU A 217 10.73 -8.01 6.14
CA LEU A 217 10.17 -8.58 7.37
C LEU A 217 8.74 -8.07 7.64
N CYS A 218 8.45 -6.80 7.35
CA CYS A 218 7.11 -6.24 7.55
C CYS A 218 6.07 -6.88 6.62
N SER A 219 6.45 -7.39 5.43
CA SER A 219 5.54 -8.14 4.54
C SER A 219 5.15 -9.50 5.10
N ILE A 220 5.98 -10.11 5.92
CA ILE A 220 5.71 -11.43 6.55
C ILE A 220 4.60 -11.32 7.58
N GLY A 221 4.54 -10.21 8.31
CA GLY A 221 3.57 -9.99 9.38
C GLY A 221 2.11 -10.18 8.94
N PRO A 222 1.66 -9.46 7.91
CA PRO A 222 0.34 -9.62 7.31
C PRO A 222 0.02 -11.04 6.89
N ILE A 223 0.96 -11.71 6.22
CA ILE A 223 0.76 -13.09 5.74
C ILE A 223 0.44 -14.00 6.93
N LEU A 224 1.27 -13.96 7.97
CA LEU A 224 1.05 -14.77 9.17
C LEU A 224 -0.20 -14.38 9.94
N ALA A 225 -0.52 -13.08 9.99
CA ALA A 225 -1.72 -12.59 10.68
C ALA A 225 -3.00 -13.05 10.00
N VAL A 226 -3.08 -12.97 8.66
CA VAL A 226 -4.25 -13.42 7.89
C VAL A 226 -4.35 -14.95 7.88
N MET A 227 -3.24 -15.68 7.77
CA MET A 227 -3.26 -17.13 7.98
C MET A 227 -3.70 -17.50 9.39
N GLY A 228 -3.27 -16.77 10.42
CA GLY A 228 -3.75 -16.95 11.79
C GLY A 228 -5.25 -16.65 11.94
N LEU A 229 -5.76 -15.69 11.19
CA LEU A 229 -7.17 -15.35 11.17
C LEU A 229 -8.02 -16.52 10.67
N SER A 230 -7.55 -17.30 9.69
CA SER A 230 -8.28 -18.47 9.16
C SER A 230 -8.60 -19.54 10.21
N PHE A 231 -7.86 -19.57 11.31
CA PHE A 231 -8.13 -20.52 12.43
C PHE A 231 -9.06 -19.95 13.50
N LEU A 232 -9.27 -18.64 13.52
CA LEU A 232 -10.00 -17.95 14.58
C LEU A 232 -11.33 -17.34 14.10
N TYR A 233 -11.42 -17.10 12.80
CA TYR A 233 -12.54 -16.41 12.19
C TYR A 233 -13.31 -17.38 11.30
N ASP A 234 -14.41 -17.93 11.86
CA ASP A 234 -15.40 -18.61 11.05
C ASP A 234 -16.16 -17.53 10.26
N GLY A 235 -15.67 -17.24 9.05
CA GLY A 235 -16.32 -16.36 8.12
C GLY A 235 -17.71 -16.92 7.81
N SER A 236 -18.69 -16.65 8.68
CA SER A 236 -20.08 -16.76 8.28
C SER A 236 -20.20 -15.88 7.06
N ALA A 237 -20.52 -16.50 5.92
CA ALA A 237 -20.67 -15.81 4.65
C ALA A 237 -21.34 -14.46 4.87
N GLY A 238 -20.51 -13.43 5.11
CA GLY A 238 -20.97 -12.08 4.93
C GLY A 238 -21.55 -12.13 3.53
N THR A 239 -22.80 -11.80 3.38
CA THR A 239 -23.37 -11.57 2.09
C THR A 239 -22.55 -10.43 1.50
N ALA A 240 -21.38 -10.80 0.95
CA ALA A 240 -20.66 -9.88 0.12
C ALA A 240 -21.69 -9.44 -0.89
N THR A 241 -22.09 -8.21 -0.77
CA THR A 241 -22.80 -7.55 -1.85
C THR A 241 -21.80 -7.63 -2.97
N ALA A 242 -21.95 -8.67 -3.81
CA ALA A 242 -21.15 -8.80 -5.01
C ALA A 242 -21.23 -7.43 -5.67
N THR A 243 -20.10 -6.74 -5.73
CA THR A 243 -20.06 -5.42 -6.34
C THR A 243 -20.54 -5.64 -7.76
N GLN A 244 -21.79 -5.31 -8.02
CA GLN A 244 -22.38 -5.49 -9.35
C GLN A 244 -21.70 -4.51 -10.26
N ALA A 245 -21.38 -4.95 -11.48
CA ALA A 245 -20.87 -4.07 -12.49
C ALA A 245 -21.83 -2.87 -12.64
N LEU A 246 -21.31 -1.68 -12.47
CA LEU A 246 -22.11 -0.45 -12.51
C LEU A 246 -22.50 -0.21 -13.97
N HIS A 247 -23.78 -0.26 -14.28
CA HIS A 247 -24.29 0.06 -15.62
C HIS A 247 -24.89 1.46 -15.62
N CYS A 248 -24.40 2.32 -16.51
CA CYS A 248 -24.87 3.69 -16.66
C CYS A 248 -25.62 3.84 -17.97
N ALA A 249 -26.89 4.28 -17.91
CA ALA A 249 -27.70 4.45 -19.10
C ALA A 249 -27.28 5.65 -19.95
N ASN A 250 -26.59 6.63 -19.36
CA ASN A 250 -26.14 7.84 -20.07
C ASN A 250 -24.91 8.45 -19.42
N THR A 251 -24.28 9.43 -20.12
CA THR A 251 -23.06 10.11 -19.66
C THR A 251 -23.25 10.95 -18.40
N VAL A 252 -24.47 11.43 -18.13
CA VAL A 252 -24.79 12.19 -16.91
C VAL A 252 -24.76 11.25 -15.71
N GLU A 253 -25.39 10.10 -15.82
CA GLU A 253 -25.39 9.07 -14.78
C GLU A 253 -23.96 8.57 -14.49
N LEU A 254 -23.16 8.40 -15.54
CA LEU A 254 -21.75 8.06 -15.42
C LEU A 254 -20.96 9.14 -14.65
N GLY A 255 -21.17 10.42 -14.95
CA GLY A 255 -20.56 11.52 -14.19
C GLY A 255 -21.04 11.58 -12.74
N MET A 256 -22.34 11.32 -12.53
CA MET A 256 -22.93 11.30 -11.19
C MET A 256 -22.40 10.16 -10.33
N SER A 257 -22.07 9.00 -10.91
CA SER A 257 -21.48 7.88 -10.15
C SER A 257 -20.15 8.24 -9.52
N TYR A 258 -19.30 8.99 -10.22
CA TYR A 258 -18.06 9.54 -9.66
C TYR A 258 -18.30 10.61 -8.60
N LEU A 259 -19.22 11.54 -8.87
CA LEU A 259 -19.52 12.64 -7.94
C LEU A 259 -20.18 12.14 -6.65
N SER A 260 -21.05 11.14 -6.73
CA SER A 260 -21.71 10.57 -5.55
C SER A 260 -20.78 9.74 -4.68
N ALA A 261 -19.74 9.15 -5.26
CA ALA A 261 -18.73 8.39 -4.53
C ALA A 261 -17.71 9.29 -3.78
N LEU A 262 -17.47 10.51 -4.30
CA LEU A 262 -16.47 11.42 -3.70
C LEU A 262 -16.68 11.72 -2.20
N PRO A 263 -17.89 12.05 -1.71
CA PRO A 263 -18.10 12.36 -0.28
C PRO A 263 -17.76 11.17 0.64
N GLU A 264 -18.01 9.95 0.18
CA GLU A 264 -17.69 8.73 0.91
C GLU A 264 -16.17 8.57 1.04
N TYR A 265 -15.43 8.64 -0.07
CA TYR A 265 -13.96 8.53 -0.04
C TYR A 265 -13.27 9.71 0.63
N LEU A 266 -13.86 10.91 0.61
CA LEU A 266 -13.38 12.04 1.41
C LEU A 266 -13.42 11.71 2.91
N LYS A 267 -14.51 11.15 3.40
CA LYS A 267 -14.66 10.77 4.80
C LYS A 267 -13.77 9.58 5.16
N GLU A 268 -13.77 8.56 4.33
CA GLU A 268 -12.99 7.34 4.54
C GLU A 268 -11.50 7.64 4.62
N MET A 269 -10.95 8.39 3.68
CA MET A 269 -9.54 8.75 3.65
C MET A 269 -9.14 9.74 4.76
N ALA A 270 -10.06 10.61 5.20
CA ALA A 270 -9.80 11.42 6.38
C ALA A 270 -9.64 10.56 7.63
N LEU A 271 -10.49 9.54 7.80
CA LEU A 271 -10.41 8.60 8.92
C LEU A 271 -9.17 7.71 8.84
N ALA A 272 -8.82 7.23 7.64
CA ALA A 272 -7.64 6.39 7.42
C ALA A 272 -6.32 7.12 7.71
N LEU A 273 -6.21 8.40 7.34
CA LEU A 273 -5.01 9.21 7.60
C LEU A 273 -4.92 9.75 9.02
N LEU A 274 -6.04 9.78 9.76
CA LEU A 274 -6.09 10.34 11.11
C LEU A 274 -5.11 9.67 12.09
N PRO A 275 -4.94 8.33 12.13
CA PRO A 275 -3.99 7.69 13.03
C PRO A 275 -2.55 8.16 12.83
N ILE A 276 -2.06 8.21 11.59
CA ILE A 276 -0.68 8.62 11.30
C ILE A 276 -0.48 10.12 11.52
N ALA A 277 -1.44 10.94 11.11
CA ALA A 277 -1.41 12.38 11.33
C ALA A 277 -1.48 12.73 12.82
N GLY A 278 -2.37 12.07 13.57
CA GLY A 278 -2.51 12.22 15.02
C GLY A 278 -1.25 11.79 15.76
N PHE A 279 -0.70 10.62 15.41
CA PHE A 279 0.58 10.16 15.96
C PHE A 279 1.70 11.18 15.72
N PHE A 280 1.83 11.66 14.48
CA PHE A 280 2.86 12.65 14.14
C PHE A 280 2.69 13.94 14.93
N LEU A 281 1.49 14.49 15.05
CA LEU A 281 1.23 15.70 15.79
C LEU A 281 1.52 15.53 17.29
N LEU A 282 1.08 14.42 17.90
CA LEU A 282 1.41 14.09 19.29
C LEU A 282 2.92 13.99 19.48
N PHE A 283 3.59 13.27 18.58
CA PHE A 283 5.03 13.09 18.66
C PHE A 283 5.80 14.41 18.43
N HIS A 284 5.26 15.29 17.58
CA HIS A 284 5.79 16.63 17.39
C HIS A 284 5.70 17.46 18.67
N CYS A 285 4.56 17.46 19.36
CA CYS A 285 4.34 18.23 20.57
C CYS A 285 5.26 17.75 21.72
N PHE A 286 5.42 16.44 21.89
CA PHE A 286 6.16 15.88 23.04
C PHE A 286 7.65 15.66 22.80
N ALA A 287 8.06 15.37 21.58
CA ALA A 287 9.42 14.87 21.31
C ALA A 287 10.20 15.62 20.24
N LEU A 288 9.59 16.07 19.16
CA LEU A 288 10.32 16.55 17.97
C LEU A 288 10.60 18.05 17.98
N HIS A 289 9.67 18.89 18.42
CA HIS A 289 9.78 20.37 18.43
C HIS A 289 10.34 20.91 17.10
N LEU A 290 9.69 20.57 15.99
CA LEU A 290 10.18 20.85 14.63
C LEU A 290 10.17 22.32 14.28
N GLN A 291 11.09 22.72 13.40
CA GLN A 291 11.07 24.05 12.79
C GLN A 291 9.80 24.24 11.95
N LYS A 292 9.21 25.44 11.99
CA LYS A 292 7.97 25.78 11.26
C LYS A 292 8.01 25.44 9.76
N ARG A 293 9.17 25.58 9.12
CA ARG A 293 9.34 25.24 7.68
C ARG A 293 9.15 23.76 7.40
N LEU A 294 9.75 22.89 8.21
CA LEU A 294 9.63 21.43 8.05
C LEU A 294 8.24 20.95 8.41
N LEU A 295 7.66 21.47 9.49
CA LEU A 295 6.27 21.16 9.86
C LEU A 295 5.30 21.54 8.73
N LYS A 296 5.42 22.75 8.16
CA LYS A 296 4.60 23.19 7.02
C LYS A 296 4.74 22.25 5.82
N ARG A 297 5.97 21.80 5.51
CA ARG A 297 6.23 20.87 4.41
C ARG A 297 5.52 19.52 4.63
N ILE A 298 5.59 18.97 5.85
CA ILE A 298 4.94 17.71 6.19
C ILE A 298 3.42 17.84 6.11
N LEU A 299 2.84 18.93 6.65
CA LEU A 299 1.40 19.15 6.57
C LEU A 299 0.90 19.32 5.13
N ILE A 300 1.65 20.03 4.27
CA ILE A 300 1.33 20.12 2.84
C ILE A 300 1.45 18.74 2.18
N GLY A 301 2.46 17.94 2.54
CA GLY A 301 2.60 16.57 2.08
C GLY A 301 1.39 15.71 2.46
N LEU A 302 0.94 15.78 3.71
CA LEU A 302 -0.27 15.07 4.16
C LEU A 302 -1.52 15.51 3.39
N LEU A 303 -1.64 16.80 3.07
CA LEU A 303 -2.75 17.31 2.27
C LEU A 303 -2.72 16.76 0.83
N TYR A 304 -1.54 16.70 0.21
CA TYR A 304 -1.36 16.09 -1.11
C TYR A 304 -1.65 14.59 -1.08
N THR A 305 -1.18 13.90 -0.04
CA THR A 305 -1.51 12.50 0.20
C THR A 305 -3.02 12.30 0.28
N TYR A 306 -3.71 13.09 1.09
CA TYR A 306 -5.16 13.01 1.25
C TYR A 306 -5.91 13.22 -0.08
N ALA A 307 -5.63 14.33 -0.78
CA ALA A 307 -6.28 14.63 -2.05
C ALA A 307 -5.98 13.57 -3.11
N GLY A 308 -4.73 13.09 -3.15
CA GLY A 308 -4.32 12.02 -4.06
C GLY A 308 -5.03 10.70 -3.78
N LEU A 309 -5.16 10.32 -2.51
CA LEU A 309 -5.86 9.09 -2.10
C LEU A 309 -7.34 9.10 -2.47
N VAL A 310 -8.02 10.23 -2.26
CA VAL A 310 -9.43 10.37 -2.64
C VAL A 310 -9.62 10.15 -4.13
N LEU A 311 -8.79 10.79 -4.97
CA LEU A 311 -8.85 10.60 -6.43
C LEU A 311 -8.49 9.16 -6.84
N PHE A 312 -7.48 8.59 -6.23
CA PHE A 312 -7.01 7.23 -6.49
C PHE A 312 -8.10 6.21 -6.21
N LEU A 313 -8.69 6.23 -5.00
CA LEU A 313 -9.75 5.28 -4.62
C LEU A 313 -11.04 5.48 -5.41
N THR A 314 -11.41 6.73 -5.70
CA THR A 314 -12.54 7.01 -6.58
C THR A 314 -12.32 6.40 -7.97
N GLY A 315 -11.11 6.55 -8.53
CA GLY A 315 -10.75 5.96 -9.83
C GLY A 315 -10.78 4.44 -9.82
N ILE A 316 -10.24 3.80 -8.77
CA ILE A 316 -10.23 2.34 -8.65
C ILE A 316 -11.63 1.80 -8.45
N ASN A 317 -12.34 2.25 -7.43
CA ASN A 317 -13.58 1.58 -7.01
C ASN A 317 -14.72 1.83 -8.00
N VAL A 318 -14.83 3.02 -8.59
CA VAL A 318 -15.87 3.31 -9.59
C VAL A 318 -15.48 2.78 -10.97
N GLY A 319 -14.24 2.99 -11.42
CA GLY A 319 -13.79 2.64 -12.76
C GLY A 319 -13.25 1.23 -12.89
N PHE A 320 -12.14 0.94 -12.19
CA PHE A 320 -11.42 -0.32 -12.36
C PHE A 320 -12.16 -1.52 -11.78
N SER A 321 -12.72 -1.41 -10.59
CA SER A 321 -13.44 -2.53 -9.97
C SER A 321 -14.66 -2.94 -10.77
N SER A 322 -15.45 -1.98 -11.28
CA SER A 322 -16.63 -2.26 -12.09
C SER A 322 -16.30 -3.05 -13.37
N LEU A 323 -15.26 -2.63 -14.09
CA LEU A 323 -14.77 -3.36 -15.27
C LEU A 323 -14.13 -4.70 -14.87
N GLY A 324 -13.35 -4.73 -13.79
CA GLY A 324 -12.67 -5.93 -13.29
C GLY A 324 -13.65 -7.05 -12.96
N PHE A 325 -14.77 -6.73 -12.31
CA PHE A 325 -15.83 -7.71 -12.00
C PHE A 325 -16.52 -8.21 -13.27
N ALA A 326 -16.84 -7.32 -14.21
CA ALA A 326 -17.47 -7.71 -15.49
C ALA A 326 -16.52 -8.60 -16.31
N LEU A 327 -15.24 -8.24 -16.39
CA LEU A 327 -14.21 -8.98 -17.12
C LEU A 327 -13.94 -10.34 -16.47
N GLY A 328 -13.77 -10.37 -15.14
CA GLY A 328 -13.55 -11.61 -14.39
C GLY A 328 -14.70 -12.57 -14.50
N GLY A 329 -15.94 -12.08 -14.39
CA GLY A 329 -17.15 -12.88 -14.58
C GLY A 329 -17.30 -13.46 -16.00
N ALA A 330 -17.00 -12.66 -17.02
CA ALA A 330 -17.04 -13.11 -18.42
C ALA A 330 -15.95 -14.15 -18.72
N LEU A 331 -14.72 -13.95 -18.20
CA LEU A 331 -13.62 -14.91 -18.32
C LEU A 331 -13.93 -16.24 -17.64
N ALA A 332 -14.50 -16.20 -16.43
CA ALA A 332 -14.87 -17.41 -15.70
C ALA A 332 -15.94 -18.25 -16.43
N GLN A 333 -16.84 -17.59 -17.19
CA GLN A 333 -17.88 -18.27 -17.95
C GLN A 333 -17.39 -18.84 -19.29
N GLN A 334 -16.47 -18.19 -19.96
CA GLN A 334 -16.09 -18.54 -21.34
C GLN A 334 -14.96 -19.55 -21.47
N ALA A 335 -13.97 -19.55 -20.58
CA ALA A 335 -12.82 -20.43 -20.74
C ALA A 335 -11.94 -20.54 -19.49
N SER A 336 -12.16 -21.54 -18.68
CA SER A 336 -11.30 -21.82 -17.52
C SER A 336 -9.83 -22.06 -17.88
N PHE A 337 -9.50 -22.51 -19.09
CA PHE A 337 -8.12 -22.73 -19.53
C PHE A 337 -7.37 -21.43 -19.93
N LEU A 338 -8.10 -20.38 -20.38
CA LEU A 338 -7.54 -19.07 -20.71
C LEU A 338 -7.30 -18.20 -19.47
N LEU A 339 -8.00 -18.47 -18.38
CA LEU A 339 -7.94 -17.69 -17.15
C LEU A 339 -6.54 -17.75 -16.52
N ILE A 340 -5.92 -18.94 -16.49
CA ILE A 340 -4.58 -19.14 -15.92
C ILE A 340 -3.50 -18.40 -16.74
N PRO A 341 -3.37 -18.59 -18.07
CA PRO A 341 -2.37 -17.85 -18.85
C PRO A 341 -2.58 -16.35 -18.84
N LEU A 342 -3.83 -15.87 -18.85
CA LEU A 342 -4.15 -14.45 -18.86
C LEU A 342 -3.84 -13.79 -17.52
N SER A 343 -4.19 -14.41 -16.40
CA SER A 343 -3.83 -13.94 -15.07
C SER A 343 -2.32 -13.94 -14.84
N MET A 344 -1.62 -14.97 -15.35
CA MET A 344 -0.15 -14.99 -15.34
C MET A 344 0.45 -13.86 -16.19
N LEU A 345 -0.09 -13.61 -17.38
CA LEU A 345 0.39 -12.54 -18.25
C LEU A 345 0.16 -11.16 -17.62
N LEU A 346 -1.00 -10.93 -17.00
CA LEU A 346 -1.30 -9.71 -16.27
C LEU A 346 -0.37 -9.55 -15.05
N GLY A 347 -0.16 -10.59 -14.27
CA GLY A 347 0.73 -10.57 -13.12
C GLY A 347 2.20 -10.33 -13.50
N LEU A 348 2.71 -11.01 -14.54
CA LEU A 348 4.07 -10.81 -15.06
C LEU A 348 4.24 -9.41 -15.64
N SER A 349 3.22 -8.87 -16.33
CA SER A 349 3.23 -7.50 -16.85
C SER A 349 3.39 -6.48 -15.73
N LEU A 350 2.65 -6.63 -14.62
CA LEU A 350 2.75 -5.75 -13.45
C LEU A 350 4.14 -5.82 -12.80
N ILE A 351 4.74 -7.00 -12.68
CA ILE A 351 6.10 -7.17 -12.15
C ILE A 351 7.12 -6.46 -13.05
N HIS A 352 7.08 -6.67 -14.37
CA HIS A 352 8.02 -6.05 -15.32
C HIS A 352 7.90 -4.52 -15.36
N ILE A 353 6.71 -3.97 -15.11
CA ILE A 353 6.47 -2.52 -15.10
C ILE A 353 7.00 -1.87 -13.81
N SER A 354 6.95 -2.58 -12.68
CA SER A 354 7.40 -2.06 -11.39
C SER A 354 8.92 -2.19 -11.14
N GLU A 355 9.60 -3.13 -11.78
CA GLU A 355 11.04 -3.39 -11.58
C GLU A 355 11.97 -2.26 -12.07
N PRO A 356 11.82 -1.65 -13.27
CA PRO A 356 12.74 -0.61 -13.73
C PRO A 356 12.74 0.63 -12.85
N THR A 357 11.59 0.98 -12.27
CA THR A 357 11.46 2.13 -11.39
C THR A 357 12.24 1.93 -10.07
N ARG A 358 12.27 0.71 -9.56
CA ARG A 358 13.04 0.35 -8.35
C ARG A 358 14.55 0.30 -8.59
N GLN A 359 15.00 -0.14 -9.76
CA GLN A 359 16.43 -0.17 -10.11
C GLN A 359 17.00 1.24 -10.31
N ALA A 360 16.22 2.18 -10.85
CA ALA A 360 16.63 3.57 -11.01
C ALA A 360 16.75 4.32 -9.67
N GLU A 361 16.07 3.88 -8.62
CA GLU A 361 16.18 4.46 -7.26
C GLU A 361 17.39 3.92 -6.47
N ILE A 362 17.97 2.80 -6.87
CA ILE A 362 19.09 2.12 -6.19
C ILE A 362 20.45 2.48 -6.84
N SER A 363 20.46 2.93 -8.09
CA SER A 363 21.67 3.38 -8.81
C SER A 363 21.92 4.88 -8.63
#